data_a62c959f14651b3d791439fa406c1538
#
_entry.id   a62c959f14651b3d791439fa406c1538
#
_cell.length_a   1.000
_cell.length_b   1.000
_cell.length_c   1.000
_cell.angle_alpha   90.00
_cell.angle_beta   90.00
_cell.angle_gamma   90.00
#
_symmetry.space_group_name_H-M   'P 1'
#
loop_
_entity.id
_entity.type
_entity.pdbx_description
1 polymer ?
#
loop_
_entity_poly.entity_id
_entity_poly.type
_entity_poly.pdbx_seq_one_letter_code
_entity_poly.pdbx_strand_id
1 'polypeptide(L)'
;MAFHSTSNDTIFALSSAAGRAGVAVVRVSGDRAGDVIDVLSARRPKARVAVLRKLVDPQTGGLIDHGLVLWFPGPASFTGEDLAELQVHGGRAVAAALLRVLGRVEGCRLAEPGEFSMRAFENGKIDLSQAEGLADLIDAETETQRVQALRQAGGVLFRLTERWRAKLIEAMGLVEAAIDFSDEVDVAEGAVGQAEERVRELGDEIGSHLNDDHRGEILRDGFQVVLAGAPNVGKSS
;
A
#
# COMPACT_ATOMS: atom_id res chain seq x y z
N MET A 1 8.83 -2.86 -16.75
CA MET A 1 7.51 -3.33 -17.25
C MET A 1 6.56 -2.17 -17.13
N ALA A 2 5.96 -1.72 -18.22
CA ALA A 2 4.98 -0.65 -18.16
C ALA A 2 3.65 -1.25 -17.69
N PHE A 3 3.20 -0.86 -16.52
CA PHE A 3 1.86 -1.20 -16.03
C PHE A 3 0.86 -0.47 -16.93
N HIS A 4 0.15 -1.23 -17.74
CA HIS A 4 -1.01 -0.69 -18.45
C HIS A 4 -2.21 -0.78 -17.52
N SER A 5 -2.34 0.20 -16.61
CA SER A 5 -3.61 0.43 -15.93
C SER A 5 -4.60 0.94 -16.99
N THR A 6 -5.38 0.04 -17.53
CA THR A 6 -6.66 0.43 -18.13
C THR A 6 -7.58 0.72 -16.96
N SER A 7 -7.81 1.98 -16.66
CA SER A 7 -8.43 2.53 -15.44
C SER A 7 -9.89 2.11 -15.19
N ASN A 8 -10.37 1.04 -15.80
CA ASN A 8 -11.77 0.59 -15.71
C ASN A 8 -11.95 -0.89 -15.39
N ASP A 9 -10.86 -1.68 -15.28
CA ASP A 9 -10.98 -3.10 -14.98
C ASP A 9 -11.15 -3.34 -13.48
N THR A 10 -12.10 -4.21 -13.12
CA THR A 10 -12.21 -4.73 -11.76
C THR A 10 -11.20 -5.86 -11.58
N ILE A 11 -10.39 -5.76 -10.54
CA ILE A 11 -9.35 -6.75 -10.23
C ILE A 11 -9.77 -7.63 -9.05
N PHE A 12 -9.29 -8.87 -9.05
CA PHE A 12 -9.47 -9.77 -7.92
C PHE A 12 -8.21 -10.59 -7.66
N ALA A 13 -7.97 -10.94 -6.40
CA ALA A 13 -6.90 -11.85 -6.01
C ALA A 13 -7.20 -12.56 -4.68
N LEU A 14 -6.51 -13.68 -4.46
CA LEU A 14 -6.36 -14.26 -3.13
C LEU A 14 -5.42 -13.35 -2.31
N SER A 15 -5.96 -12.75 -1.26
CA SER A 15 -5.24 -11.81 -0.38
C SER A 15 -4.67 -12.45 0.89
N SER A 16 -5.04 -13.69 1.18
CA SER A 16 -4.43 -14.52 2.23
C SER A 16 -3.31 -15.38 1.66
N ALA A 17 -2.42 -15.88 2.53
CA ALA A 17 -1.36 -16.79 2.11
C ALA A 17 -1.92 -18.00 1.35
N ALA A 18 -1.17 -18.44 0.34
CA ALA A 18 -1.53 -19.64 -0.41
C ALA A 18 -1.30 -20.89 0.44
N GLY A 19 -2.23 -21.83 0.39
CA GLY A 19 -2.09 -23.10 1.11
C GLY A 19 -3.38 -23.56 1.77
N ARG A 20 -3.26 -24.50 2.72
CA ARG A 20 -4.40 -25.00 3.52
C ARG A 20 -4.53 -24.11 4.76
N ALA A 21 -5.68 -23.46 4.91
CA ALA A 21 -6.00 -22.59 6.04
C ALA A 21 -7.46 -22.79 6.45
N GLY A 22 -7.85 -22.32 7.63
CA GLY A 22 -9.25 -22.28 8.04
C GLY A 22 -10.07 -21.31 7.18
N VAL A 23 -9.47 -20.18 6.80
CA VAL A 23 -10.10 -19.13 6.00
C VAL A 23 -9.15 -18.69 4.88
N ALA A 24 -9.72 -18.43 3.70
CA ALA A 24 -9.10 -17.74 2.59
C ALA A 24 -9.89 -16.46 2.30
N VAL A 25 -9.18 -15.37 2.03
CA VAL A 25 -9.77 -14.07 1.70
C VAL A 25 -9.50 -13.77 0.24
N VAL A 26 -10.54 -13.63 -0.56
CA VAL A 26 -10.45 -13.13 -1.93
C VAL A 26 -10.95 -11.69 -1.94
N ARG A 27 -10.12 -10.79 -2.43
CA ARG A 27 -10.42 -9.36 -2.56
C ARG A 27 -10.74 -9.03 -4.00
N VAL A 28 -11.73 -8.15 -4.18
CA VAL A 28 -12.17 -7.62 -5.48
C VAL A 28 -12.20 -6.10 -5.38
N SER A 29 -11.61 -5.37 -6.33
CA SER A 29 -11.59 -3.90 -6.35
C SER A 29 -11.87 -3.36 -7.74
N GLY A 30 -12.68 -2.32 -7.83
CA GLY A 30 -13.09 -1.65 -9.07
C GLY A 30 -14.59 -1.49 -9.18
N ASP A 31 -15.05 -0.84 -10.25
CA ASP A 31 -16.45 -0.45 -10.46
C ASP A 31 -17.45 -1.62 -10.40
N ARG A 32 -17.02 -2.82 -10.76
CA ARG A 32 -17.87 -4.01 -10.75
C ARG A 32 -17.79 -4.85 -9.46
N ALA A 33 -17.04 -4.39 -8.45
CA ALA A 33 -16.90 -5.16 -7.22
C ALA A 33 -18.25 -5.43 -6.52
N GLY A 34 -19.17 -4.48 -6.61
CA GLY A 34 -20.53 -4.67 -6.12
C GLY A 34 -21.34 -5.68 -6.93
N ASP A 35 -21.23 -5.64 -8.26
CA ASP A 35 -21.91 -6.57 -9.17
C ASP A 35 -21.44 -8.00 -8.95
N VAL A 36 -20.14 -8.18 -8.69
CA VAL A 36 -19.55 -9.48 -8.32
C VAL A 36 -20.24 -10.08 -7.10
N ILE A 37 -20.48 -9.28 -6.06
CA ILE A 37 -21.22 -9.74 -4.88
C ILE A 37 -22.64 -10.17 -5.26
N ASP A 38 -23.36 -9.33 -6.03
CA ASP A 38 -24.74 -9.57 -6.38
C ASP A 38 -24.89 -10.84 -7.25
N VAL A 39 -23.94 -11.06 -8.16
CA VAL A 39 -23.92 -12.26 -9.02
C VAL A 39 -23.60 -13.54 -8.23
N LEU A 40 -22.67 -13.50 -7.28
CA LEU A 40 -22.24 -14.67 -6.51
C LEU A 40 -23.16 -15.00 -5.34
N SER A 41 -23.78 -13.99 -4.71
CA SER A 41 -24.51 -14.15 -3.43
C SER A 41 -25.93 -13.62 -3.44
N ALA A 42 -26.44 -13.26 -4.62
CA ALA A 42 -27.80 -12.74 -4.89
C ALA A 42 -28.14 -11.41 -4.19
N ARG A 43 -27.35 -10.94 -3.23
CA ARG A 43 -27.61 -9.67 -2.53
C ARG A 43 -26.36 -9.10 -1.88
N ARG A 44 -26.06 -7.85 -2.17
CA ARG A 44 -25.00 -7.06 -1.55
C ARG A 44 -25.34 -6.80 -0.06
N PRO A 45 -24.37 -7.00 0.86
CA PRO A 45 -24.57 -6.64 2.27
C PRO A 45 -24.55 -5.10 2.44
N LYS A 46 -24.98 -4.64 3.61
CA LYS A 46 -24.75 -3.25 4.01
C LYS A 46 -23.24 -2.99 4.08
N ALA A 47 -22.83 -1.77 3.72
CA ALA A 47 -21.44 -1.37 3.79
C ALA A 47 -20.81 -1.68 5.16
N ARG A 48 -19.61 -2.30 5.15
CA ARG A 48 -18.81 -2.64 6.34
C ARG A 48 -19.46 -3.62 7.32
N VAL A 49 -20.46 -4.37 6.86
CA VAL A 49 -21.11 -5.42 7.65
C VAL A 49 -20.76 -6.78 7.05
N ALA A 50 -20.16 -7.65 7.84
CA ALA A 50 -19.90 -9.03 7.47
C ALA A 50 -21.20 -9.85 7.53
N VAL A 51 -21.55 -10.50 6.42
CA VAL A 51 -22.77 -11.30 6.33
C VAL A 51 -22.45 -12.67 5.75
N LEU A 52 -22.88 -13.73 6.44
CA LEU A 52 -22.77 -15.09 5.92
C LEU A 52 -23.67 -15.26 4.70
N ARG A 53 -23.11 -15.75 3.59
CA ARG A 53 -23.78 -15.96 2.30
C ARG A 53 -23.41 -17.31 1.71
N LYS A 54 -24.34 -17.85 0.92
CA LYS A 54 -24.04 -18.90 -0.05
C LYS A 54 -23.39 -18.25 -1.27
N LEU A 55 -22.20 -18.69 -1.64
CA LEU A 55 -21.53 -18.29 -2.87
C LEU A 55 -21.80 -19.35 -3.92
N VAL A 56 -22.39 -18.95 -5.02
CA VAL A 56 -22.89 -19.86 -6.07
C VAL A 56 -22.25 -19.48 -7.40
N ASP A 57 -21.86 -20.45 -8.19
CA ASP A 57 -21.45 -20.25 -9.58
C ASP A 57 -22.68 -19.86 -10.42
N PRO A 58 -22.74 -18.66 -10.99
CA PRO A 58 -23.93 -18.18 -11.70
C PRO A 58 -24.21 -18.95 -13.00
N GLN A 59 -23.22 -19.65 -13.57
CA GLN A 59 -23.39 -20.41 -14.81
C GLN A 59 -23.97 -21.81 -14.54
N THR A 60 -23.54 -22.44 -13.45
CA THR A 60 -23.90 -23.83 -13.16
C THR A 60 -24.94 -23.97 -12.05
N GLY A 61 -25.18 -22.91 -11.28
CA GLY A 61 -25.98 -22.96 -10.06
C GLY A 61 -25.31 -23.74 -8.92
N GLY A 62 -24.09 -24.22 -9.11
CA GLY A 62 -23.35 -25.02 -8.14
C GLY A 62 -22.91 -24.19 -6.93
N LEU A 63 -23.09 -24.73 -5.73
CA LEU A 63 -22.57 -24.11 -4.50
C LEU A 63 -21.04 -24.17 -4.50
N ILE A 64 -20.40 -22.99 -4.39
CA ILE A 64 -18.95 -22.88 -4.23
C ILE A 64 -18.61 -23.06 -2.76
N ASP A 65 -19.22 -22.25 -1.88
CA ASP A 65 -19.01 -22.29 -0.44
C ASP A 65 -20.06 -21.49 0.33
N HIS A 66 -20.01 -21.58 1.66
CA HIS A 66 -20.66 -20.66 2.58
C HIS A 66 -19.59 -19.75 3.20
N GLY A 67 -19.60 -18.47 2.85
CA GLY A 67 -18.56 -17.53 3.25
C GLY A 67 -19.13 -16.22 3.81
N LEU A 68 -18.26 -15.46 4.46
CA LEU A 68 -18.58 -14.09 4.83
C LEU A 68 -18.31 -13.17 3.64
N VAL A 69 -19.25 -12.30 3.37
CA VAL A 69 -19.15 -11.26 2.34
C VAL A 69 -19.14 -9.91 3.00
N LEU A 70 -18.17 -9.10 2.67
CA LEU A 70 -18.04 -7.70 3.11
C LEU A 70 -18.04 -6.79 1.88
N TRP A 71 -18.64 -5.62 2.06
CA TRP A 71 -18.73 -4.58 1.05
C TRP A 71 -18.16 -3.25 1.58
N PHE A 72 -17.27 -2.63 0.83
CA PHE A 72 -16.65 -1.36 1.14
C PHE A 72 -16.81 -0.41 -0.06
N PRO A 73 -17.85 0.44 -0.08
CA PRO A 73 -18.02 1.38 -1.18
C PRO A 73 -16.90 2.43 -1.19
N GLY A 74 -16.48 2.81 -2.39
CA GLY A 74 -15.59 3.93 -2.59
C GLY A 74 -16.22 5.28 -2.16
N PRO A 75 -15.44 6.31 -1.88
CA PRO A 75 -13.97 6.32 -1.81
C PRO A 75 -13.41 5.84 -0.46
N ALA A 76 -14.25 5.35 0.45
CA ALA A 76 -13.86 4.97 1.81
C ALA A 76 -13.46 3.49 1.90
N SER A 77 -12.73 2.98 0.94
CA SER A 77 -12.11 1.65 0.88
C SER A 77 -10.59 1.73 0.92
N PHE A 78 -9.91 0.59 0.90
CA PHE A 78 -8.45 0.53 0.86
C PHE A 78 -7.89 1.12 -0.44
N THR A 79 -8.44 0.74 -1.59
CA THR A 79 -8.01 1.22 -2.89
C THR A 79 -8.59 2.57 -3.29
N GLY A 80 -9.59 3.08 -2.56
CA GLY A 80 -10.41 4.24 -2.96
C GLY A 80 -11.53 3.89 -3.95
N GLU A 81 -11.53 2.70 -4.52
CA GLU A 81 -12.57 2.17 -5.40
C GLU A 81 -13.62 1.40 -4.59
N ASP A 82 -14.68 0.95 -5.25
CA ASP A 82 -15.57 -0.06 -4.69
C ASP A 82 -14.79 -1.35 -4.43
N LEU A 83 -14.93 -1.92 -3.22
CA LEU A 83 -14.15 -3.08 -2.82
C LEU A 83 -15.04 -4.12 -2.12
N ALA A 84 -14.82 -5.39 -2.47
CA ALA A 84 -15.45 -6.52 -1.83
C ALA A 84 -14.42 -7.48 -1.24
N GLU A 85 -14.75 -8.11 -0.13
CA GLU A 85 -14.01 -9.24 0.43
C GLU A 85 -14.93 -10.44 0.57
N LEU A 86 -14.46 -11.56 0.03
CA LEU A 86 -15.12 -12.87 0.08
C LEU A 86 -14.25 -13.78 0.95
N GLN A 87 -14.70 -14.04 2.17
CA GLN A 87 -13.98 -14.89 3.12
C GLN A 87 -14.61 -16.30 3.08
N VAL A 88 -13.87 -17.23 2.52
CA VAL A 88 -14.29 -18.61 2.27
C VAL A 88 -13.41 -19.60 3.03
N HIS A 89 -13.76 -20.89 3.05
CA HIS A 89 -12.89 -21.91 3.60
C HIS A 89 -11.56 -21.98 2.80
N GLY A 90 -10.43 -22.05 3.51
CA GLY A 90 -9.08 -21.97 2.94
C GLY A 90 -8.60 -23.26 2.27
N GLY A 91 -9.51 -24.03 1.69
CA GLY A 91 -9.18 -25.17 0.85
C GLY A 91 -8.76 -24.75 -0.55
N ARG A 92 -7.69 -25.36 -1.11
CA ARG A 92 -7.21 -25.06 -2.47
C ARG A 92 -8.32 -25.17 -3.53
N ALA A 93 -9.20 -26.16 -3.40
CA ALA A 93 -10.30 -26.38 -4.34
C ALA A 93 -11.35 -25.25 -4.28
N VAL A 94 -11.67 -24.77 -3.07
CA VAL A 94 -12.63 -23.67 -2.86
C VAL A 94 -12.07 -22.37 -3.43
N ALA A 95 -10.84 -22.00 -3.08
CA ALA A 95 -10.18 -20.81 -3.61
C ALA A 95 -10.06 -20.86 -5.15
N ALA A 96 -9.63 -21.97 -5.70
CA ALA A 96 -9.52 -22.15 -7.16
C ALA A 96 -10.88 -22.07 -7.87
N ALA A 97 -11.95 -22.62 -7.27
CA ALA A 97 -13.30 -22.53 -7.81
C ALA A 97 -13.79 -21.08 -7.82
N LEU A 98 -13.60 -20.35 -6.72
CA LEU A 98 -14.00 -18.95 -6.60
C LEU A 98 -13.24 -18.05 -7.60
N LEU A 99 -11.91 -18.17 -7.68
CA LEU A 99 -11.10 -17.39 -8.63
C LEU A 99 -11.47 -17.70 -10.10
N ARG A 100 -11.78 -18.95 -10.42
CA ARG A 100 -12.23 -19.34 -11.76
C ARG A 100 -13.58 -18.70 -12.12
N VAL A 101 -14.51 -18.64 -11.17
CA VAL A 101 -15.82 -18.02 -11.39
C VAL A 101 -15.65 -16.51 -11.56
N LEU A 102 -14.83 -15.85 -10.74
CA LEU A 102 -14.52 -14.44 -10.85
C LEU A 102 -13.90 -14.07 -12.21
N GLY A 103 -12.99 -14.90 -12.72
CA GLY A 103 -12.37 -14.70 -14.04
C GLY A 103 -13.33 -14.84 -15.24
N ARG A 104 -14.56 -15.29 -15.02
CA ARG A 104 -15.62 -15.34 -16.05
C ARG A 104 -16.57 -14.15 -15.97
N VAL A 105 -16.49 -13.34 -14.94
CA VAL A 105 -17.28 -12.12 -14.83
C VAL A 105 -16.70 -11.09 -15.77
N GLU A 106 -17.51 -10.57 -16.67
CA GLU A 106 -17.10 -9.57 -17.65
C GLU A 106 -16.54 -8.32 -16.96
N GLY A 107 -15.40 -7.82 -17.45
CA GLY A 107 -14.71 -6.67 -16.87
C GLY A 107 -13.94 -6.99 -15.58
N CYS A 108 -13.81 -8.27 -15.21
CA CYS A 108 -13.01 -8.71 -14.09
C CYS A 108 -11.78 -9.48 -14.55
N ARG A 109 -10.62 -9.24 -13.95
CA ARG A 109 -9.36 -9.97 -14.20
C ARG A 109 -8.60 -10.22 -12.93
N LEU A 110 -7.67 -11.16 -13.00
CA LEU A 110 -6.73 -11.39 -11.90
C LEU A 110 -5.83 -10.16 -11.74
N ALA A 111 -5.63 -9.75 -10.48
CA ALA A 111 -4.73 -8.66 -10.14
C ALA A 111 -3.27 -9.06 -10.38
N GLU A 112 -2.46 -8.10 -10.77
CA GLU A 112 -1.02 -8.24 -10.76
C GLU A 112 -0.45 -8.09 -9.34
N PRO A 113 0.75 -8.62 -9.04
CA PRO A 113 1.39 -8.42 -7.74
C PRO A 113 1.51 -6.92 -7.40
N GLY A 114 1.04 -6.54 -6.21
CA GLY A 114 1.08 -5.14 -5.74
C GLY A 114 -0.01 -4.23 -6.30
N GLU A 115 -0.87 -4.69 -7.23
CA GLU A 115 -1.83 -3.82 -7.92
C GLU A 115 -2.85 -3.15 -6.99
N PHE A 116 -3.31 -3.80 -5.93
CA PHE A 116 -4.20 -3.17 -4.94
C PHE A 116 -3.52 -1.97 -4.25
N SER A 117 -2.24 -2.11 -3.89
CA SER A 117 -1.46 -1.02 -3.27
C SER A 117 -1.18 0.08 -4.27
N MET A 118 -0.93 -0.26 -5.54
CA MET A 118 -0.75 0.72 -6.60
C MET A 118 -2.00 1.56 -6.82
N ARG A 119 -3.18 0.95 -6.90
CA ARG A 119 -4.46 1.68 -7.01
C ARG A 119 -4.74 2.54 -5.78
N ALA A 120 -4.40 2.04 -4.58
CA ALA A 120 -4.49 2.84 -3.36
C ALA A 120 -3.59 4.08 -3.42
N PHE A 121 -2.38 3.96 -3.96
CA PHE A 121 -1.47 5.08 -4.19
C PHE A 121 -2.01 6.06 -5.24
N GLU A 122 -2.43 5.59 -6.41
CA GLU A 122 -2.99 6.41 -7.48
C GLU A 122 -4.24 7.20 -7.04
N ASN A 123 -5.06 6.59 -6.18
CA ASN A 123 -6.24 7.22 -5.58
C ASN A 123 -5.93 8.05 -4.32
N GLY A 124 -4.67 8.29 -4.00
CA GLY A 124 -4.24 9.12 -2.86
C GLY A 124 -4.64 8.56 -1.49
N LYS A 125 -4.85 7.24 -1.38
CA LYS A 125 -5.19 6.57 -0.11
C LYS A 125 -3.96 6.28 0.74
N ILE A 126 -2.85 5.99 0.09
CA ILE A 126 -1.54 5.78 0.70
C ILE A 126 -0.47 6.46 -0.15
N ASP A 127 0.66 6.82 0.44
CA ASP A 127 1.87 7.24 -0.26
C ASP A 127 2.84 6.06 -0.47
N LEU A 128 3.94 6.28 -1.20
CA LEU A 128 4.92 5.24 -1.50
C LEU A 128 5.56 4.68 -0.23
N SER A 129 5.88 5.53 0.75
CA SER A 129 6.49 5.07 2.00
C SER A 129 5.53 4.22 2.83
N GLN A 130 4.24 4.53 2.79
CA GLN A 130 3.20 3.71 3.41
C GLN A 130 3.01 2.37 2.69
N ALA A 131 3.09 2.36 1.35
CA ALA A 131 3.03 1.12 0.57
C ALA A 131 4.21 0.19 0.88
N GLU A 132 5.43 0.74 0.99
CA GLU A 132 6.62 0.01 1.44
C GLU A 132 6.46 -0.51 2.87
N GLY A 133 5.97 0.33 3.79
CA GLY A 133 5.70 -0.07 5.17
C GLY A 133 4.66 -1.19 5.29
N LEU A 134 3.68 -1.25 4.39
CA LEU A 134 2.73 -2.37 4.32
C LEU A 134 3.40 -3.67 3.84
N ALA A 135 4.31 -3.59 2.87
CA ALA A 135 5.09 -4.74 2.42
C ALA A 135 6.00 -5.26 3.53
N ASP A 136 6.76 -4.35 4.17
CA ASP A 136 7.62 -4.68 5.30
C ASP A 136 6.84 -5.29 6.48
N LEU A 137 5.59 -4.86 6.70
CA LEU A 137 4.75 -5.41 7.76
C LEU A 137 4.32 -6.86 7.49
N ILE A 138 4.10 -7.20 6.21
CA ILE A 138 3.76 -8.58 5.79
C ILE A 138 4.99 -9.49 5.94
N ASP A 139 6.18 -8.97 5.64
CA ASP A 139 7.45 -9.72 5.66
C ASP A 139 8.14 -9.70 7.04
N ALA A 140 7.61 -8.94 8.02
CA ALA A 140 8.21 -8.81 9.34
C ALA A 140 8.26 -10.15 10.11
N GLU A 141 9.46 -10.59 10.46
CA GLU A 141 9.72 -11.81 11.25
C GLU A 141 10.00 -11.50 12.71
N THR A 142 10.35 -10.25 13.05
CA THR A 142 10.68 -9.83 14.41
C THR A 142 9.75 -8.73 14.91
N GLU A 143 9.62 -8.63 16.24
CA GLU A 143 8.81 -7.58 16.88
C GLU A 143 9.33 -6.18 16.53
N THR A 144 10.63 -6.01 16.40
CA THR A 144 11.25 -4.73 16.05
C THR A 144 10.90 -4.34 14.61
N GLN A 145 10.98 -5.27 13.65
CA GLN A 145 10.55 -5.06 12.26
C GLN A 145 9.06 -4.71 12.19
N ARG A 146 8.21 -5.44 12.90
CA ARG A 146 6.78 -5.18 12.95
C ARG A 146 6.46 -3.76 13.43
N VAL A 147 7.11 -3.31 14.51
CA VAL A 147 6.90 -1.97 15.08
C VAL A 147 7.37 -0.89 14.11
N GLN A 148 8.52 -1.08 13.46
CA GLN A 148 9.02 -0.15 12.44
C GLN A 148 8.08 -0.08 11.24
N ALA A 149 7.69 -1.21 10.66
CA ALA A 149 6.79 -1.30 9.53
C ALA A 149 5.42 -0.65 9.82
N LEU A 150 4.87 -0.84 11.03
CA LEU A 150 3.64 -0.17 11.46
C LEU A 150 3.78 1.36 11.52
N ARG A 151 4.92 1.88 11.98
CA ARG A 151 5.20 3.32 12.00
C ARG A 151 5.26 3.88 10.57
N GLN A 152 5.93 3.18 9.68
CA GLN A 152 6.07 3.57 8.27
C GLN A 152 4.71 3.51 7.56
N ALA A 153 3.98 2.40 7.67
CA ALA A 153 2.62 2.26 7.16
C ALA A 153 1.65 3.30 7.76
N GLY A 154 1.88 3.74 9.00
CA GLY A 154 1.17 4.84 9.65
C GLY A 154 1.54 6.23 9.15
N GLY A 155 2.42 6.37 8.13
CA GLY A 155 2.75 7.63 7.47
C GLY A 155 3.66 8.55 8.28
N VAL A 156 4.52 8.02 9.15
CA VAL A 156 5.47 8.84 9.93
C VAL A 156 6.44 9.55 8.98
N LEU A 157 6.98 8.85 8.00
CA LEU A 157 7.90 9.39 7.02
C LEU A 157 7.20 10.41 6.11
N PHE A 158 5.99 10.12 5.66
CA PHE A 158 5.18 11.06 4.87
C PHE A 158 4.98 12.39 5.61
N ARG A 159 4.57 12.34 6.87
CA ARG A 159 4.39 13.58 7.65
C ARG A 159 5.68 14.36 7.86
N LEU A 160 6.82 13.68 7.93
CA LEU A 160 8.12 14.30 8.02
C LEU A 160 8.49 15.01 6.71
N THR A 161 8.38 14.33 5.59
CA THR A 161 8.68 14.89 4.26
C THR A 161 7.73 16.03 3.88
N GLU A 162 6.45 15.97 4.24
CA GLU A 162 5.51 17.08 4.04
C GLU A 162 5.87 18.32 4.87
N ARG A 163 6.39 18.15 6.09
CA ARG A 163 6.91 19.29 6.87
C ARG A 163 8.14 19.90 6.19
N TRP A 164 9.07 19.08 5.68
CA TRP A 164 10.22 19.58 4.94
C TRP A 164 9.80 20.30 3.66
N ARG A 165 8.84 19.74 2.95
CA ARG A 165 8.26 20.37 1.76
C ARG A 165 7.64 21.72 2.07
N ALA A 166 6.89 21.85 3.16
CA ALA A 166 6.30 23.12 3.58
C ALA A 166 7.38 24.18 3.89
N LYS A 167 8.44 23.82 4.63
CA LYS A 167 9.58 24.71 4.92
C LYS A 167 10.28 25.16 3.62
N LEU A 168 10.45 24.26 2.65
CA LEU A 168 11.06 24.58 1.37
C LEU A 168 10.19 25.56 0.56
N ILE A 169 8.87 25.35 0.53
CA ILE A 169 7.93 26.24 -0.15
C ILE A 169 7.97 27.64 0.50
N GLU A 170 8.05 27.74 1.84
CA GLU A 170 8.20 29.02 2.52
C GLU A 170 9.50 29.74 2.14
N ALA A 171 10.63 29.01 2.07
CA ALA A 171 11.90 29.56 1.62
C ALA A 171 11.84 30.03 0.15
N MET A 172 11.18 29.26 -0.73
CA MET A 172 10.96 29.65 -2.13
C MET A 172 10.12 30.93 -2.24
N GLY A 173 9.07 31.07 -1.45
CA GLY A 173 8.23 32.29 -1.41
C GLY A 173 9.02 33.53 -0.98
N LEU A 174 9.99 33.40 -0.06
CA LEU A 174 10.86 34.50 0.33
C LEU A 174 11.78 34.93 -0.83
N VAL A 175 12.33 33.98 -1.59
CA VAL A 175 13.17 34.27 -2.77
C VAL A 175 12.34 34.93 -3.86
N GLU A 176 11.13 34.44 -4.11
CA GLU A 176 10.20 35.03 -5.08
C GLU A 176 9.85 36.47 -4.72
N ALA A 177 9.55 36.73 -3.43
CA ALA A 177 9.32 38.08 -2.95
C ALA A 177 10.55 39.00 -3.14
N ALA A 178 11.77 38.50 -2.92
CA ALA A 178 13.00 39.26 -3.15
C ALA A 178 13.20 39.62 -4.64
N ILE A 179 12.78 38.76 -5.55
CA ILE A 179 12.82 39.01 -7.00
C ILE A 179 11.77 40.06 -7.40
N ASP A 180 10.54 39.91 -6.90
CA ASP A 180 9.41 40.79 -7.24
C ASP A 180 9.59 42.22 -6.70
N PHE A 181 10.23 42.37 -5.52
CA PHE A 181 10.49 43.66 -4.89
C PHE A 181 11.97 44.06 -4.94
N SER A 182 12.64 43.71 -6.03
CA SER A 182 14.07 43.95 -6.22
C SER A 182 14.50 45.42 -6.25
N ASP A 183 13.56 46.34 -6.43
CA ASP A 183 13.73 47.80 -6.33
C ASP A 183 13.71 48.35 -4.89
N GLU A 184 13.23 47.55 -3.93
CA GLU A 184 13.25 47.82 -2.50
C GLU A 184 14.41 47.02 -1.84
N VAL A 185 15.63 47.56 -1.91
CA VAL A 185 16.89 46.81 -1.54
C VAL A 185 16.83 46.22 -0.13
N ASP A 186 16.32 46.96 0.86
CA ASP A 186 16.25 46.50 2.25
C ASP A 186 15.28 45.32 2.42
N VAL A 187 14.21 45.26 1.63
CA VAL A 187 13.24 44.15 1.64
C VAL A 187 13.80 42.93 0.96
N ALA A 188 14.43 43.13 -0.19
CA ALA A 188 15.02 42.03 -0.97
C ALA A 188 16.18 41.34 -0.21
N GLU A 189 17.11 42.09 0.37
CA GLU A 189 18.22 41.54 1.16
C GLU A 189 17.72 40.81 2.42
N GLY A 190 16.73 41.38 3.13
CA GLY A 190 16.13 40.73 4.29
C GLY A 190 15.42 39.42 3.97
N ALA A 191 14.71 39.35 2.85
CA ALA A 191 14.04 38.15 2.39
C ALA A 191 15.01 37.04 1.98
N VAL A 192 16.08 37.37 1.27
CA VAL A 192 17.13 36.40 0.88
C VAL A 192 17.83 35.84 2.12
N GLY A 193 18.21 36.68 3.09
CA GLY A 193 18.84 36.23 4.33
C GLY A 193 17.96 35.26 5.12
N GLN A 194 16.66 35.53 5.20
CA GLN A 194 15.69 34.61 5.85
C GLN A 194 15.55 33.28 5.07
N ALA A 195 15.56 33.33 3.73
CA ALA A 195 15.48 32.13 2.91
C ALA A 195 16.71 31.24 3.12
N GLU A 196 17.92 31.83 3.13
CA GLU A 196 19.17 31.11 3.37
C GLU A 196 19.20 30.43 4.75
N GLU A 197 18.73 31.12 5.80
CA GLU A 197 18.67 30.56 7.14
C GLU A 197 17.71 29.34 7.18
N ARG A 198 16.51 29.47 6.59
CA ARG A 198 15.53 28.36 6.52
C ARG A 198 16.04 27.15 5.75
N VAL A 199 16.73 27.39 4.62
CA VAL A 199 17.33 26.30 3.82
C VAL A 199 18.45 25.61 4.60
N ARG A 200 19.26 26.37 5.36
CA ARG A 200 20.33 25.80 6.19
C ARG A 200 19.75 24.94 7.32
N GLU A 201 18.75 25.46 8.06
CA GLU A 201 18.07 24.71 9.11
C GLU A 201 17.44 23.42 8.56
N LEU A 202 16.80 23.49 7.40
CA LEU A 202 16.23 22.32 6.73
C LEU A 202 17.32 21.30 6.33
N GLY A 203 18.45 21.77 5.81
CA GLY A 203 19.61 20.94 5.48
C GLY A 203 20.16 20.21 6.70
N ASP A 204 20.28 20.89 7.82
CA ASP A 204 20.74 20.29 9.09
C ASP A 204 19.74 19.26 9.64
N GLU A 205 18.44 19.53 9.56
CA GLU A 205 17.39 18.59 9.98
C GLU A 205 17.41 17.32 9.13
N ILE A 206 17.51 17.46 7.80
CA ILE A 206 17.60 16.31 6.88
C ILE A 206 18.91 15.55 7.12
N GLY A 207 20.04 16.26 7.26
CA GLY A 207 21.34 15.65 7.55
C GLY A 207 21.31 14.83 8.85
N SER A 208 20.69 15.37 9.90
CA SER A 208 20.54 14.68 11.18
C SER A 208 19.66 13.42 11.05
N HIS A 209 18.62 13.47 10.21
CA HIS A 209 17.76 12.33 9.95
C HIS A 209 18.47 11.21 9.15
N LEU A 210 19.33 11.58 8.22
CA LEU A 210 20.12 10.64 7.42
C LEU A 210 21.28 10.01 8.18
N ASN A 211 21.81 10.70 9.20
CA ASN A 211 22.92 10.25 10.03
C ASN A 211 22.47 9.37 11.22
N ASP A 212 21.55 8.44 10.97
CA ASP A 212 21.04 7.50 11.99
C ASP A 212 21.84 6.18 12.07
N ASP A 213 23.05 6.14 11.53
CA ASP A 213 23.94 4.95 11.44
C ASP A 213 23.26 3.77 10.69
N HIS A 214 22.45 4.05 9.70
CA HIS A 214 21.71 3.02 8.91
C HIS A 214 20.82 2.10 9.75
N ARG A 215 20.38 2.56 10.92
CA ARG A 215 19.55 1.74 11.84
C ARG A 215 18.28 1.24 11.19
N GLY A 216 17.65 2.06 10.36
CA GLY A 216 16.45 1.69 9.62
C GLY A 216 16.69 0.53 8.65
N GLU A 217 17.79 0.59 7.91
CA GLU A 217 18.22 -0.43 6.94
C GLU A 217 18.60 -1.74 7.65
N ILE A 218 19.40 -1.66 8.71
CA ILE A 218 19.80 -2.83 9.52
C ILE A 218 18.58 -3.51 10.14
N LEU A 219 17.59 -2.76 10.58
CA LEU A 219 16.37 -3.35 11.15
C LEU A 219 15.50 -4.05 10.07
N ARG A 220 15.49 -3.53 8.85
CA ARG A 220 14.76 -4.11 7.72
C ARG A 220 15.45 -5.36 7.18
N ASP A 221 16.72 -5.24 6.82
CA ASP A 221 17.47 -6.26 6.05
C ASP A 221 18.25 -7.22 6.95
N GLY A 222 18.37 -6.91 8.24
CA GLY A 222 19.19 -7.67 9.18
C GLY A 222 20.69 -7.40 9.04
N PHE A 223 21.48 -8.13 9.79
CA PHE A 223 22.95 -8.07 9.71
C PHE A 223 23.44 -9.00 8.59
N GLN A 224 24.18 -8.47 7.64
CA GLN A 224 24.90 -9.29 6.66
C GLN A 224 26.20 -9.78 7.28
N VAL A 225 26.31 -11.10 7.51
CA VAL A 225 27.51 -11.75 8.05
C VAL A 225 28.20 -12.53 6.95
N VAL A 226 29.44 -12.16 6.62
CA VAL A 226 30.26 -12.86 5.64
C VAL A 226 31.30 -13.72 6.38
N LEU A 227 31.22 -15.05 6.17
CA LEU A 227 32.24 -15.99 6.64
C LEU A 227 33.35 -16.11 5.60
N ALA A 228 34.49 -15.47 5.87
CA ALA A 228 35.67 -15.56 5.03
C ALA A 228 36.73 -16.51 5.61
N GLY A 229 37.38 -17.30 4.77
CA GLY A 229 38.44 -18.21 5.17
C GLY A 229 38.90 -19.11 4.04
N ALA A 230 40.05 -19.78 4.23
CA ALA A 230 40.62 -20.72 3.25
C ALA A 230 39.61 -21.85 2.86
N PRO A 231 39.75 -22.49 1.70
CA PRO A 231 38.94 -23.65 1.36
C PRO A 231 39.09 -24.77 2.40
N ASN A 232 38.03 -25.53 2.66
CA ASN A 232 38.01 -26.70 3.58
C ASN A 232 38.22 -26.42 5.08
N VAL A 233 37.98 -25.20 5.57
CA VAL A 233 38.03 -24.86 7.02
C VAL A 233 36.68 -24.93 7.74
N GLY A 234 35.68 -25.61 7.14
CA GLY A 234 34.38 -25.81 7.81
C GLY A 234 33.39 -24.63 7.68
N LYS A 235 33.50 -23.78 6.64
CA LYS A 235 32.56 -22.62 6.46
C LYS A 235 31.13 -23.03 6.14
N SER A 236 30.91 -24.23 5.63
CA SER A 236 29.62 -24.75 5.19
C SER A 236 29.09 -25.89 6.08
N SER A 237 29.69 -26.12 7.21
CA SER A 237 29.30 -27.18 8.16
C SER A 237 28.31 -26.68 9.15
#